data_399ea90497a7dc89715ae43e38f53410
#
_entry.id   399ea90497a7dc89715ae43e38f53410
#
_cell.length_a   1.000
_cell.length_b   1.000
_cell.length_c   1.000
_cell.angle_alpha   90.00
_cell.angle_beta   90.00
_cell.angle_gamma   90.00
#
_symmetry.space_group_name_H-M   'P 1'
#
loop_
_entity.id
_entity.type
_entity.pdbx_description
1 polymer ?
#
loop_
_entity_poly.entity_id
_entity_poly.type
_entity_poly.pdbx_seq_one_letter_code
_entity_poly.pdbx_strand_id
1 'polypeptide(L)'
;STGSPLPSLQTPGVQSDNSAPQALQTLPVVQGDIATVDTEVLTARITTAGGRITSLRLKKLRTAVVADSNTLEMIQVGSGSALPLGVRLASEDGRTVEDDTQVVYVVDREELSIRGSESQTLTLRGTLPSGTQIEKTLRFSGATYPIEVEIKTSGAAEQLSRLGVGWRHQIMEATSGDPEARYRGTVVFQDKKVVRELASTIATSPPKMFEPPIGWIGYGDHYFLAALIPAEPAQARATAPRPRARTRAARWLRWPACWAWCWKSPAIIAWVMQRWGCSQG
;
A
#
# COMPACT_ATOMS: atom_id res chain seq x y z
N SER A 1 74.35 31.00 -38.94
CA SER A 1 73.54 29.75 -39.01
C SER A 1 72.29 29.89 -38.13
N THR A 2 71.23 30.19 -38.80
CA THR A 2 69.89 30.43 -38.25
C THR A 2 69.17 29.09 -38.11
N GLY A 3 68.82 28.72 -36.87
CA GLY A 3 67.94 27.58 -36.57
C GLY A 3 66.51 28.07 -36.41
N SER A 4 65.64 27.62 -37.30
CA SER A 4 64.16 27.82 -37.16
C SER A 4 63.56 26.99 -36.03
N PRO A 5 62.63 27.52 -35.26
CA PRO A 5 61.93 26.73 -34.26
C PRO A 5 60.83 25.89 -34.90
N LEU A 6 60.66 24.65 -34.40
CA LEU A 6 59.64 23.68 -34.75
C LEU A 6 58.28 24.13 -34.22
N PRO A 7 57.16 23.85 -34.91
CA PRO A 7 55.81 24.19 -34.45
C PRO A 7 55.34 23.25 -33.30
N SER A 8 54.85 23.85 -32.24
CA SER A 8 54.20 23.13 -31.11
C SER A 8 52.92 22.48 -31.55
N LEU A 9 52.82 21.18 -31.33
CA LEU A 9 51.56 20.40 -31.43
C LEU A 9 50.61 20.81 -30.32
N GLN A 10 49.51 21.44 -30.68
CA GLN A 10 48.39 21.69 -29.78
C GLN A 10 47.63 20.38 -29.59
N THR A 11 47.60 19.88 -28.36
CA THR A 11 46.74 18.79 -27.92
C THR A 11 45.28 19.28 -27.89
N PRO A 12 44.29 18.54 -28.45
CA PRO A 12 42.90 18.91 -28.32
C PRO A 12 42.48 18.82 -26.85
N GLY A 13 41.94 19.92 -26.31
CA GLY A 13 41.39 19.96 -24.97
C GLY A 13 40.20 19.02 -24.85
N VAL A 14 40.33 18.05 -23.96
CA VAL A 14 39.18 17.24 -23.49
C VAL A 14 38.30 18.19 -22.72
N GLN A 15 37.15 18.55 -23.30
CA GLN A 15 36.07 19.17 -22.57
C GLN A 15 35.54 18.14 -21.59
N SER A 16 35.81 18.34 -20.31
CA SER A 16 35.16 17.63 -19.23
C SER A 16 33.71 18.08 -19.21
N ASP A 17 32.79 17.23 -19.70
CA ASP A 17 31.39 17.36 -19.49
C ASP A 17 31.13 17.22 -17.98
N ASN A 18 31.08 18.34 -17.30
CA ASN A 18 30.73 18.47 -15.91
C ASN A 18 29.19 18.50 -15.81
N SER A 19 28.54 17.45 -16.30
CA SER A 19 27.13 17.21 -16.05
C SER A 19 26.98 16.87 -14.58
N ALA A 20 26.70 17.89 -13.76
CA ALA A 20 26.29 17.68 -12.39
C ALA A 20 25.16 16.66 -12.35
N PRO A 21 25.16 15.67 -11.42
CA PRO A 21 24.07 14.71 -11.29
C PRO A 21 22.78 15.51 -11.06
N GLN A 22 21.85 15.39 -12.01
CA GLN A 22 20.51 15.97 -11.86
C GLN A 22 19.95 15.46 -10.53
N ALA A 23 19.76 16.39 -9.60
CA ALA A 23 19.08 16.12 -8.35
C ALA A 23 17.76 15.42 -8.68
N LEU A 24 17.59 14.20 -8.16
CA LEU A 24 16.34 13.46 -8.22
C LEU A 24 15.24 14.41 -7.75
N GLN A 25 14.46 14.95 -8.68
CA GLN A 25 13.30 15.76 -8.39
C GLN A 25 12.38 14.91 -7.51
N THR A 26 12.30 15.25 -6.25
CA THR A 26 11.28 14.72 -5.35
C THR A 26 9.95 15.18 -5.92
N LEU A 27 9.17 14.24 -6.46
CA LEU A 27 7.81 14.53 -6.90
C LEU A 27 7.08 15.25 -5.77
N PRO A 28 6.37 16.35 -6.06
CA PRO A 28 5.65 17.09 -5.04
C PRO A 28 4.70 16.16 -4.30
N VAL A 29 4.68 16.27 -2.97
CA VAL A 29 3.70 15.55 -2.16
C VAL A 29 2.35 16.18 -2.46
N VAL A 30 1.48 15.43 -3.08
CA VAL A 30 0.10 15.87 -3.33
C VAL A 30 -0.58 16.01 -1.98
N GLN A 31 -1.01 17.23 -1.67
CA GLN A 31 -1.84 17.51 -0.50
C GLN A 31 -3.30 17.20 -0.85
N GLY A 32 -4.02 16.61 0.08
CA GLY A 32 -5.43 16.29 -0.08
C GLY A 32 -6.20 16.53 1.22
N ASP A 33 -7.49 16.72 1.08
CA ASP A 33 -8.41 16.82 2.20
C ASP A 33 -8.57 15.48 2.90
N ILE A 34 -9.15 15.49 4.10
CA ILE A 34 -9.38 14.30 4.91
C ILE A 34 -10.88 14.09 5.11
N ALA A 35 -11.38 12.96 4.62
CA ALA A 35 -12.69 12.46 5.01
C ALA A 35 -12.57 11.59 6.27
N THR A 36 -13.52 11.72 7.19
CA THR A 36 -13.56 10.97 8.45
C THR A 36 -14.80 10.11 8.52
N VAL A 37 -14.61 8.83 8.81
CA VAL A 37 -15.71 7.88 9.05
C VAL A 37 -15.63 7.41 10.50
N ASP A 38 -16.73 7.60 11.23
CA ASP A 38 -16.86 7.23 12.62
C ASP A 38 -17.96 6.20 12.82
N THR A 39 -17.60 5.02 13.32
CA THR A 39 -18.52 3.93 13.65
C THR A 39 -18.46 3.60 15.15
N GLU A 40 -19.23 2.64 15.63
CA GLU A 40 -19.14 2.17 17.03
C GLU A 40 -17.82 1.42 17.32
N VAL A 41 -17.21 0.84 16.30
CA VAL A 41 -16.04 -0.05 16.47
C VAL A 41 -14.74 0.52 15.94
N LEU A 42 -14.81 1.45 14.98
CA LEU A 42 -13.61 2.05 14.37
C LEU A 42 -13.81 3.54 14.04
N THR A 43 -12.70 4.24 13.90
CA THR A 43 -12.64 5.55 13.24
C THR A 43 -11.60 5.45 12.11
N ALA A 44 -12.01 5.77 10.88
CA ALA A 44 -11.14 5.79 9.72
C ALA A 44 -10.95 7.23 9.22
N ARG A 45 -9.72 7.56 8.77
CA ARG A 45 -9.42 8.81 8.08
C ARG A 45 -8.88 8.50 6.69
N ILE A 46 -9.47 9.11 5.69
CA ILE A 46 -9.17 8.87 4.29
C ILE A 46 -8.73 10.19 3.66
N THR A 47 -7.54 10.22 3.05
CA THR A 47 -7.09 11.40 2.30
C THR A 47 -7.54 11.31 0.85
N THR A 48 -7.92 12.45 0.28
CA THR A 48 -8.20 12.58 -1.15
C THR A 48 -6.96 12.42 -2.01
N ALA A 49 -5.76 12.68 -1.46
CA ALA A 49 -4.49 12.42 -2.14
C ALA A 49 -4.27 10.90 -2.34
N GLY A 50 -4.47 10.42 -3.56
CA GLY A 50 -4.41 9.01 -3.91
C GLY A 50 -5.58 8.17 -3.36
N GLY A 51 -6.55 8.75 -2.66
CA GLY A 51 -7.68 8.04 -2.06
C GLY A 51 -7.21 6.94 -1.09
N ARG A 52 -6.39 7.31 -0.09
CA ARG A 52 -5.71 6.40 0.86
C ARG A 52 -6.32 6.45 2.24
N ILE A 53 -6.26 5.34 2.97
CA ILE A 53 -6.55 5.35 4.41
C ILE A 53 -5.29 5.82 5.16
N THR A 54 -5.39 6.89 5.92
CA THR A 54 -4.28 7.48 6.68
C THR A 54 -4.29 7.07 8.15
N SER A 55 -5.46 6.69 8.68
CA SER A 55 -5.63 6.23 10.06
C SER A 55 -6.80 5.25 10.12
N LEU A 56 -6.66 4.20 10.90
CA LEU A 56 -7.71 3.23 11.19
C LEU A 56 -7.61 2.82 12.67
N ARG A 57 -8.36 3.51 13.50
CA ARG A 57 -8.38 3.28 14.95
C ARG A 57 -9.49 2.35 15.35
N LEU A 58 -9.15 1.33 16.13
CA LEU A 58 -10.07 0.34 16.63
C LEU A 58 -10.51 0.72 18.04
N LYS A 59 -11.74 1.21 18.18
CA LYS A 59 -12.25 1.82 19.41
C LYS A 59 -12.34 0.84 20.59
N LYS A 60 -12.62 -0.44 20.32
CA LYS A 60 -12.78 -1.48 21.34
C LYS A 60 -11.46 -2.16 21.74
N LEU A 61 -10.35 -1.77 21.12
CA LEU A 61 -9.04 -2.36 21.37
C LEU A 61 -8.05 -1.30 21.85
N ARG A 62 -7.19 -1.71 22.78
CA ARG A 62 -6.21 -0.83 23.43
C ARG A 62 -4.80 -1.34 23.12
N THR A 63 -3.84 -0.41 23.17
CA THR A 63 -2.42 -0.72 22.95
C THR A 63 -1.77 -1.43 24.13
N ALA A 64 -2.38 -1.33 25.32
CA ALA A 64 -1.93 -2.03 26.52
C ALA A 64 -3.14 -2.34 27.44
N VAL A 65 -2.91 -3.23 28.40
CA VAL A 65 -3.95 -3.68 29.36
C VAL A 65 -4.30 -2.63 30.43
N VAL A 66 -3.62 -1.48 30.43
CA VAL A 66 -3.87 -0.38 31.38
C VAL A 66 -5.07 0.46 30.94
N ALA A 67 -5.87 0.93 31.90
CA ALA A 67 -7.14 1.62 31.65
C ALA A 67 -7.01 2.85 30.73
N ASP A 68 -5.95 3.62 30.87
CA ASP A 68 -5.71 4.87 30.13
C ASP A 68 -4.88 4.68 28.85
N SER A 69 -4.68 3.43 28.40
CA SER A 69 -3.94 3.19 27.17
C SER A 69 -4.72 3.66 25.93
N ASN A 70 -3.96 4.10 24.91
CA ASN A 70 -4.54 4.57 23.66
C ASN A 70 -5.30 3.46 22.92
N THR A 71 -6.29 3.85 22.13
CA THR A 71 -6.93 2.95 21.17
C THR A 71 -5.92 2.47 20.15
N LEU A 72 -6.10 1.23 19.67
CA LEU A 72 -5.17 0.63 18.71
C LEU A 72 -5.27 1.30 17.35
N GLU A 73 -4.15 1.84 16.85
CA GLU A 73 -4.01 2.35 15.48
C GLU A 73 -3.44 1.23 14.60
N MET A 74 -4.18 0.88 13.54
CA MET A 74 -3.80 -0.18 12.60
C MET A 74 -2.86 0.31 11.49
N ILE A 75 -2.84 1.63 11.24
CA ILE A 75 -2.01 2.22 10.19
C ILE A 75 -0.90 3.03 10.83
N GLN A 76 0.28 2.45 10.89
CA GLN A 76 1.46 3.13 11.37
C GLN A 76 2.21 3.73 10.18
N VAL A 77 2.17 5.04 10.06
CA VAL A 77 2.80 5.78 8.97
C VAL A 77 4.07 6.45 9.44
N GLY A 78 5.20 6.08 8.84
CA GLY A 78 6.40 6.88 8.85
C GLY A 78 6.42 7.87 7.69
N SER A 79 7.21 8.94 7.79
CA SER A 79 7.35 9.93 6.72
C SER A 79 7.73 9.27 5.40
N GLY A 80 6.93 9.50 4.35
CA GLY A 80 7.11 8.95 3.02
C GLY A 80 6.67 7.48 2.86
N SER A 81 5.88 6.93 3.76
CA SER A 81 5.28 5.60 3.64
C SER A 81 4.11 5.63 2.67
N ALA A 82 3.98 4.57 1.86
CA ALA A 82 2.79 4.41 1.06
C ALA A 82 1.66 3.86 1.93
N LEU A 83 0.52 4.52 1.81
CA LEU A 83 -0.69 4.24 2.57
C LEU A 83 -1.51 3.12 1.90
N PRO A 84 -2.40 2.46 2.66
CA PRO A 84 -3.34 1.47 2.12
C PRO A 84 -4.29 2.02 1.07
N LEU A 85 -4.89 1.10 0.27
CA LEU A 85 -5.82 1.35 -0.83
C LEU A 85 -5.21 2.03 -2.07
N GLY A 86 -3.89 1.82 -2.31
CA GLY A 86 -3.30 2.16 -3.58
C GLY A 86 -3.92 1.38 -4.73
N VAL A 87 -4.30 2.07 -5.80
CA VAL A 87 -4.77 1.44 -7.02
C VAL A 87 -3.66 1.49 -8.06
N ARG A 88 -3.49 0.38 -8.76
CA ARG A 88 -2.61 0.27 -9.92
C ARG A 88 -3.36 -0.43 -11.03
N LEU A 89 -3.31 0.15 -12.21
CA LEU A 89 -3.81 -0.46 -13.43
C LEU A 89 -2.63 -0.88 -14.30
N ALA A 90 -2.75 -2.00 -14.98
CA ALA A 90 -1.74 -2.46 -15.92
C ALA A 90 -2.40 -3.06 -17.17
N SER A 91 -1.70 -2.96 -18.30
CA SER A 91 -2.02 -3.73 -19.50
C SER A 91 -1.85 -5.23 -19.25
N GLU A 92 -2.44 -6.05 -20.10
CA GLU A 92 -2.37 -7.50 -19.97
C GLU A 92 -0.93 -8.02 -20.02
N ASP A 93 -0.11 -7.44 -20.88
CA ASP A 93 1.32 -7.74 -21.01
C ASP A 93 2.20 -7.11 -19.91
N GLY A 94 1.62 -6.27 -19.05
CA GLY A 94 2.30 -5.58 -17.96
C GLY A 94 3.25 -4.46 -18.40
N ARG A 95 3.30 -4.09 -19.67
CA ARG A 95 4.19 -3.05 -20.19
C ARG A 95 3.72 -1.65 -19.82
N THR A 96 2.43 -1.42 -19.86
CA THR A 96 1.83 -0.15 -19.43
C THR A 96 1.32 -0.31 -18.01
N VAL A 97 1.76 0.58 -17.14
CA VAL A 97 1.35 0.58 -15.73
C VAL A 97 1.09 2.02 -15.29
N GLU A 98 -0.09 2.26 -14.74
CA GLU A 98 -0.45 3.51 -14.11
C GLU A 98 -0.87 3.29 -12.67
N ASP A 99 -0.64 4.27 -11.81
CA ASP A 99 -1.11 4.24 -10.44
C ASP A 99 -1.73 5.59 -10.03
N ASP A 100 -2.48 5.55 -8.95
CA ASP A 100 -3.21 6.70 -8.45
C ASP A 100 -2.46 7.53 -7.40
N THR A 101 -1.14 7.38 -7.32
CA THR A 101 -0.33 8.05 -6.29
C THR A 101 -0.40 9.58 -6.40
N GLN A 102 -0.52 10.12 -7.60
CA GLN A 102 -0.59 11.56 -7.89
C GLN A 102 -2.03 12.05 -8.14
N VAL A 103 -3.03 11.19 -8.02
CA VAL A 103 -4.43 11.56 -8.25
C VAL A 103 -5.00 12.23 -7.00
N VAL A 104 -5.64 13.38 -7.17
CA VAL A 104 -6.50 13.98 -6.15
C VAL A 104 -7.93 13.56 -6.42
N TYR A 105 -8.51 12.84 -5.47
CA TYR A 105 -9.90 12.39 -5.56
C TYR A 105 -10.85 13.45 -5.03
N VAL A 106 -12.03 13.51 -5.62
CA VAL A 106 -13.19 14.22 -5.06
C VAL A 106 -13.98 13.21 -4.22
N VAL A 107 -14.29 13.58 -3.00
CA VAL A 107 -15.09 12.77 -2.07
C VAL A 107 -16.53 13.28 -2.03
N ASP A 108 -17.50 12.38 -1.92
CA ASP A 108 -18.92 12.73 -1.90
C ASP A 108 -19.35 13.35 -0.55
N ARG A 109 -18.60 13.10 0.52
CA ARG A 109 -18.80 13.68 1.86
C ARG A 109 -17.55 13.65 2.69
N GLU A 110 -17.35 14.64 3.55
CA GLU A 110 -16.16 14.75 4.40
C GLU A 110 -16.33 14.03 5.74
N GLU A 111 -17.55 13.87 6.21
CA GLU A 111 -17.84 13.21 7.47
C GLU A 111 -18.95 12.17 7.32
N LEU A 112 -18.77 11.04 7.97
CA LEU A 112 -19.71 9.93 7.97
C LEU A 112 -19.80 9.31 9.37
N SER A 113 -20.97 9.36 9.97
CA SER A 113 -21.23 8.77 11.29
C SER A 113 -22.24 7.64 11.15
N ILE A 114 -21.87 6.41 11.57
CA ILE A 114 -22.65 5.19 11.38
C ILE A 114 -22.83 4.49 12.72
N ARG A 115 -24.05 4.09 13.03
CA ARG A 115 -24.38 3.45 14.31
C ARG A 115 -25.17 2.16 14.11
N GLY A 116 -25.08 1.28 15.09
CA GLY A 116 -25.81 0.01 15.11
C GLY A 116 -25.52 -0.86 13.90
N SER A 117 -26.55 -1.44 13.33
CA SER A 117 -26.49 -2.30 12.14
C SER A 117 -26.50 -1.54 10.80
N GLU A 118 -26.53 -0.20 10.84
CA GLU A 118 -26.52 0.59 9.63
C GLU A 118 -25.22 0.41 8.84
N SER A 119 -25.34 0.56 7.53
CA SER A 119 -24.18 0.60 6.62
C SER A 119 -24.30 1.81 5.70
N GLN A 120 -23.19 2.52 5.50
CA GLN A 120 -23.13 3.65 4.60
C GLN A 120 -21.85 3.59 3.76
N THR A 121 -21.84 4.33 2.66
CA THR A 121 -20.74 4.37 1.71
C THR A 121 -20.09 5.75 1.64
N LEU A 122 -18.78 5.75 1.46
CA LEU A 122 -17.97 6.90 1.09
C LEU A 122 -17.44 6.65 -0.33
N THR A 123 -17.71 7.58 -1.24
CA THR A 123 -17.29 7.45 -2.64
C THR A 123 -16.24 8.48 -3.00
N LEU A 124 -15.15 8.02 -3.60
CA LEU A 124 -14.04 8.85 -4.07
C LEU A 124 -13.93 8.69 -5.59
N ARG A 125 -13.91 9.81 -6.34
CA ARG A 125 -13.77 9.84 -7.80
C ARG A 125 -12.50 10.59 -8.19
N GLY A 126 -11.73 10.01 -9.09
CA GLY A 126 -10.49 10.59 -9.60
C GLY A 126 -10.23 10.20 -11.04
N THR A 127 -9.26 10.87 -11.67
CA THR A 127 -8.89 10.61 -13.06
C THR A 127 -7.38 10.41 -13.13
N LEU A 128 -6.95 9.32 -13.74
CA LEU A 128 -5.54 9.03 -14.03
C LEU A 128 -5.01 9.93 -15.17
N PRO A 129 -3.69 10.08 -15.30
CA PRO A 129 -3.08 10.83 -16.41
C PRO A 129 -3.52 10.36 -17.80
N SER A 130 -3.81 9.08 -17.98
CA SER A 130 -4.37 8.51 -19.22
C SER A 130 -5.78 8.96 -19.56
N GLY A 131 -6.47 9.65 -18.64
CA GLY A 131 -7.89 9.95 -18.75
C GLY A 131 -8.81 8.85 -18.23
N THR A 132 -8.26 7.73 -17.75
CA THR A 132 -9.04 6.69 -17.09
C THR A 132 -9.63 7.21 -15.78
N GLN A 133 -10.95 7.11 -15.64
CA GLN A 133 -11.65 7.46 -14.42
C GLN A 133 -11.61 6.29 -13.44
N ILE A 134 -11.38 6.59 -12.16
CA ILE A 134 -11.43 5.64 -11.07
C ILE A 134 -12.46 6.10 -10.05
N GLU A 135 -13.36 5.19 -9.70
CA GLU A 135 -14.29 5.36 -8.59
C GLU A 135 -13.97 4.29 -7.52
N LYS A 136 -13.68 4.74 -6.30
CA LYS A 136 -13.50 3.88 -5.11
C LYS A 136 -14.72 4.08 -4.22
N THR A 137 -15.47 3.03 -3.94
CA THR A 137 -16.58 3.02 -3.00
C THR A 137 -16.19 2.21 -1.78
N LEU A 138 -16.17 2.85 -0.62
CA LEU A 138 -15.86 2.25 0.68
C LEU A 138 -17.15 2.13 1.48
N ARG A 139 -17.59 0.90 1.77
CA ARG A 139 -18.77 0.64 2.58
C ARG A 139 -18.37 0.25 3.99
N PHE A 140 -18.88 0.99 4.95
CA PHE A 140 -18.67 0.78 6.37
C PHE A 140 -19.96 0.33 7.04
N SER A 141 -19.84 -0.50 8.09
CA SER A 141 -20.92 -0.89 8.99
C SER A 141 -20.70 -0.29 10.37
N GLY A 142 -21.76 0.09 11.06
CA GLY A 142 -21.68 0.67 12.39
C GLY A 142 -21.08 -0.27 13.44
N ALA A 143 -21.35 -1.57 13.35
CA ALA A 143 -21.03 -2.55 14.38
C ALA A 143 -19.88 -3.50 14.04
N THR A 144 -19.35 -3.49 12.80
CA THR A 144 -18.34 -4.45 12.34
C THR A 144 -17.07 -3.77 11.84
N TYR A 145 -15.94 -4.50 11.83
CA TYR A 145 -14.65 -4.00 11.38
C TYR A 145 -14.42 -4.07 9.87
N PRO A 146 -14.95 -5.06 9.12
CA PRO A 146 -14.73 -5.15 7.69
C PRO A 146 -15.16 -3.89 6.95
N ILE A 147 -14.34 -3.46 6.00
CA ILE A 147 -14.62 -2.37 5.07
C ILE A 147 -14.71 -3.01 3.69
N GLU A 148 -15.89 -2.96 3.07
CA GLU A 148 -16.05 -3.43 1.70
C GLU A 148 -15.54 -2.34 0.76
N VAL A 149 -14.70 -2.71 -0.21
CA VAL A 149 -14.14 -1.77 -1.18
C VAL A 149 -14.49 -2.24 -2.58
N GLU A 150 -15.18 -1.40 -3.32
CA GLU A 150 -15.43 -1.57 -4.75
C GLU A 150 -14.61 -0.54 -5.52
N ILE A 151 -13.95 -0.97 -6.60
CA ILE A 151 -13.19 -0.09 -7.49
C ILE A 151 -13.71 -0.28 -8.89
N LYS A 152 -14.22 0.81 -9.47
CA LYS A 152 -14.68 0.86 -10.86
C LYS A 152 -13.73 1.72 -11.67
N THR A 153 -13.51 1.31 -12.91
CA THR A 153 -12.72 2.07 -13.89
C THR A 153 -13.54 2.25 -15.16
N SER A 154 -13.44 3.43 -15.78
CA SER A 154 -14.12 3.76 -17.04
C SER A 154 -13.27 4.70 -17.91
N GLY A 155 -13.66 4.86 -19.18
CA GLY A 155 -12.93 5.70 -20.13
C GLY A 155 -11.80 4.95 -20.84
N ALA A 156 -10.61 5.52 -20.90
CA ALA A 156 -9.46 4.97 -21.65
C ALA A 156 -8.91 3.62 -21.12
N ALA A 157 -9.63 2.99 -20.19
CA ALA A 157 -9.20 1.77 -19.48
C ALA A 157 -9.19 0.49 -20.33
N GLU A 158 -9.61 0.52 -21.60
CA GLU A 158 -9.68 -0.69 -22.43
C GLU A 158 -8.33 -1.41 -22.58
N GLN A 159 -7.23 -0.66 -22.53
CA GLN A 159 -5.87 -1.20 -22.58
C GLN A 159 -5.33 -1.61 -21.20
N LEU A 160 -5.96 -1.17 -20.11
CA LEU A 160 -5.55 -1.42 -18.73
C LEU A 160 -6.50 -2.44 -18.09
N SER A 161 -6.32 -3.71 -18.44
CA SER A 161 -7.23 -4.80 -18.07
C SER A 161 -6.99 -5.38 -16.67
N ARG A 162 -5.85 -5.08 -16.06
CA ARG A 162 -5.45 -5.64 -14.75
C ARG A 162 -5.52 -4.58 -13.67
N LEU A 163 -6.34 -4.81 -12.67
CA LEU A 163 -6.51 -3.95 -11.51
C LEU A 163 -5.76 -4.54 -10.31
N GLY A 164 -4.89 -3.75 -9.71
CA GLY A 164 -4.20 -4.10 -8.47
C GLY A 164 -4.55 -3.15 -7.34
N VAL A 165 -4.77 -3.71 -6.16
CA VAL A 165 -4.97 -2.93 -4.94
C VAL A 165 -3.82 -3.19 -3.99
N GLY A 166 -3.21 -2.12 -3.50
CA GLY A 166 -2.04 -2.19 -2.64
C GLY A 166 -2.38 -1.95 -1.18
N TRP A 167 -1.82 -2.80 -0.33
CA TRP A 167 -1.71 -2.55 1.08
C TRP A 167 -0.24 -2.41 1.44
N ARG A 168 0.14 -1.29 2.04
CA ARG A 168 1.45 -1.14 2.66
C ARG A 168 1.28 -0.93 4.15
N HIS A 169 2.07 -1.65 4.89
CA HIS A 169 2.21 -1.47 6.32
C HIS A 169 3.68 -1.16 6.63
N GLN A 170 3.92 -0.16 7.46
CA GLN A 170 5.26 0.07 7.97
C GLN A 170 5.45 -0.82 9.19
N ILE A 171 6.39 -1.74 9.10
CA ILE A 171 6.79 -2.52 10.25
C ILE A 171 7.80 -1.69 11.03
N MET A 172 7.54 -1.47 12.30
CA MET A 172 8.58 -1.01 13.21
C MET A 172 9.71 -2.05 13.21
N GLU A 173 10.95 -1.58 13.05
CA GLU A 173 12.11 -2.48 13.19
C GLU A 173 11.98 -3.24 14.50
N ALA A 174 12.04 -4.56 14.40
CA ALA A 174 12.18 -5.38 15.56
C ALA A 174 13.49 -4.98 16.26
N THR A 175 13.41 -4.51 17.48
CA THR A 175 14.58 -4.36 18.32
C THR A 175 15.28 -5.72 18.41
N SER A 176 16.59 -5.74 18.36
CA SER A 176 17.37 -6.98 18.52
C SER A 176 16.87 -7.71 19.78
N GLY A 177 16.32 -8.92 19.59
CA GLY A 177 15.73 -9.70 20.68
C GLY A 177 14.20 -9.57 20.82
N ASP A 178 13.50 -8.84 19.94
CA ASP A 178 12.02 -8.80 19.96
C ASP A 178 11.42 -10.18 19.61
N PRO A 179 10.81 -10.89 20.58
CA PRO A 179 10.25 -12.22 20.35
C PRO A 179 9.08 -12.21 19.36
N GLU A 180 8.42 -11.04 19.17
CA GLU A 180 7.28 -10.88 18.27
C GLU A 180 7.72 -10.76 16.80
N ALA A 181 9.00 -10.41 16.54
CA ALA A 181 9.52 -10.26 15.18
C ALA A 181 9.34 -11.53 14.33
N ARG A 182 9.37 -12.70 14.94
CA ARG A 182 9.18 -14.01 14.28
C ARG A 182 7.75 -14.24 13.75
N TYR A 183 6.78 -13.46 14.22
CA TYR A 183 5.40 -13.59 13.78
C TYR A 183 5.01 -12.55 12.73
N ARG A 184 5.82 -11.51 12.56
CA ARG A 184 5.53 -10.42 11.62
C ARG A 184 5.84 -10.82 10.19
N GLY A 185 4.88 -10.61 9.30
CA GLY A 185 5.10 -10.90 7.89
C GLY A 185 3.84 -10.87 7.05
N THR A 186 4.03 -11.16 5.77
CA THR A 186 2.93 -11.38 4.84
C THR A 186 2.32 -12.75 5.08
N VAL A 187 1.02 -12.80 5.14
CA VAL A 187 0.26 -14.04 5.31
C VAL A 187 -0.70 -14.17 4.13
N VAL A 188 -0.70 -15.33 3.50
CA VAL A 188 -1.55 -15.61 2.32
C VAL A 188 -2.34 -16.87 2.58
N PHE A 189 -3.63 -16.83 2.32
CA PHE A 189 -4.47 -18.02 2.27
C PHE A 189 -4.65 -18.44 0.82
N GLN A 190 -3.99 -19.54 0.46
CA GLN A 190 -3.93 -20.10 -0.89
C GLN A 190 -4.14 -21.61 -0.81
N ASP A 191 -4.93 -22.18 -1.72
CA ASP A 191 -5.18 -23.64 -1.80
C ASP A 191 -5.56 -24.28 -0.46
N LYS A 192 -6.43 -23.60 0.31
CA LYS A 192 -6.87 -24.03 1.66
C LYS A 192 -5.72 -24.10 2.68
N LYS A 193 -4.59 -23.49 2.41
CA LYS A 193 -3.44 -23.42 3.30
C LYS A 193 -3.07 -21.99 3.62
N VAL A 194 -2.59 -21.76 4.83
CA VAL A 194 -2.01 -20.48 5.24
C VAL A 194 -0.51 -20.54 5.01
N VAL A 195 -0.02 -19.67 4.15
CA VAL A 195 1.41 -19.48 3.87
C VAL A 195 1.86 -18.19 4.53
N ARG A 196 2.92 -18.25 5.32
CA ARG A 196 3.50 -17.07 5.98
C ARG A 196 4.90 -16.81 5.43
N GLU A 197 5.11 -15.58 4.98
CA GLU A 197 6.41 -15.06 4.58
C GLU A 197 6.89 -14.06 5.63
N LEU A 198 7.92 -14.43 6.36
CA LEU A 198 8.44 -13.58 7.43
C LEU A 198 9.04 -12.30 6.85
N ALA A 199 8.89 -11.23 7.58
CA ALA A 199 9.43 -9.93 7.22
C ALA A 199 10.94 -9.97 6.95
N SER A 200 11.70 -10.69 7.76
CA SER A 200 13.15 -10.90 7.58
C SER A 200 13.51 -11.64 6.29
N THR A 201 12.69 -12.61 5.89
CA THR A 201 12.89 -13.38 4.65
C THR A 201 12.58 -12.51 3.42
N ILE A 202 11.46 -11.77 3.46
CA ILE A 202 11.06 -10.89 2.35
C ILE A 202 12.14 -9.82 2.10
N ALA A 203 12.81 -9.35 3.13
CA ALA A 203 13.84 -8.32 3.02
C ALA A 203 15.02 -8.72 2.13
N THR A 204 15.35 -10.00 2.10
CA THR A 204 16.52 -10.55 1.41
C THR A 204 16.18 -11.35 0.16
N SER A 205 14.93 -11.78 0.01
CA SER A 205 14.46 -12.61 -1.10
C SER A 205 13.90 -11.77 -2.26
N PRO A 206 13.86 -12.31 -3.50
CA PRO A 206 13.13 -11.70 -4.59
C PRO A 206 11.62 -11.60 -4.26
N PRO A 207 10.88 -10.71 -4.97
CA PRO A 207 9.44 -10.64 -4.81
C PRO A 207 8.80 -12.01 -5.02
N LYS A 208 7.92 -12.41 -4.08
CA LYS A 208 7.20 -13.67 -4.20
C LYS A 208 5.82 -13.43 -4.78
N MET A 209 5.49 -14.15 -5.83
CA MET A 209 4.16 -14.17 -6.45
C MET A 209 3.40 -15.40 -5.97
N PHE A 210 2.11 -15.23 -5.76
CA PHE A 210 1.17 -16.27 -5.40
C PHE A 210 0.12 -16.35 -6.50
N GLU A 211 -0.02 -17.53 -7.08
CA GLU A 211 -0.98 -17.78 -8.15
C GLU A 211 -2.37 -18.16 -7.59
N PRO A 212 -3.43 -17.98 -8.39
CA PRO A 212 -4.78 -18.35 -7.98
C PRO A 212 -4.91 -19.84 -7.59
N PRO A 213 -5.86 -20.18 -6.72
CA PRO A 213 -6.82 -19.30 -6.06
C PRO A 213 -6.26 -18.64 -4.79
N ILE A 214 -6.48 -17.35 -4.63
CA ILE A 214 -6.11 -16.60 -3.44
C ILE A 214 -7.36 -16.28 -2.62
N GLY A 215 -7.50 -16.86 -1.45
CA GLY A 215 -8.61 -16.55 -0.55
C GLY A 215 -8.43 -15.17 0.10
N TRP A 216 -7.24 -14.86 0.57
CA TRP A 216 -6.87 -13.53 1.07
C TRP A 216 -5.36 -13.38 1.16
N ILE A 217 -4.89 -12.15 1.16
CA ILE A 217 -3.51 -11.79 1.47
C ILE A 217 -3.51 -10.65 2.49
N GLY A 218 -2.62 -10.72 3.46
CA GLY A 218 -2.54 -9.71 4.49
C GLY A 218 -1.17 -9.59 5.10
N TYR A 219 -1.10 -8.69 6.05
CA TYR A 219 0.01 -8.53 6.95
C TYR A 219 -0.45 -8.83 8.37
N GLY A 220 0.28 -9.69 9.05
CA GLY A 220 -0.03 -10.09 10.42
C GLY A 220 1.18 -10.08 11.32
N ASP A 221 0.91 -9.91 12.59
CA ASP A 221 1.80 -10.19 13.70
C ASP A 221 1.23 -11.34 14.57
N HIS A 222 1.61 -11.40 15.83
CA HIS A 222 1.11 -12.42 16.76
C HIS A 222 -0.37 -12.21 17.13
N TYR A 223 -0.88 -10.96 17.12
CA TYR A 223 -2.18 -10.60 17.67
C TYR A 223 -3.17 -10.14 16.61
N PHE A 224 -2.67 -9.53 15.54
CA PHE A 224 -3.49 -8.84 14.55
C PHE A 224 -3.16 -9.26 13.12
N LEU A 225 -4.20 -9.27 12.30
CA LEU A 225 -4.11 -9.48 10.86
C LEU A 225 -4.92 -8.41 10.16
N ALA A 226 -4.29 -7.68 9.24
CA ALA A 226 -4.98 -6.86 8.25
C ALA A 226 -4.91 -7.56 6.90
N ALA A 227 -6.04 -7.84 6.27
CA ALA A 227 -6.08 -8.63 5.05
C ALA A 227 -6.94 -7.99 3.95
N LEU A 228 -6.54 -8.24 2.71
CA LEU A 228 -7.30 -8.00 1.49
C LEU A 228 -7.93 -9.33 1.07
N ILE A 229 -9.24 -9.35 0.95
CA ILE A 229 -10.01 -10.52 0.55
C ILE A 229 -10.61 -10.24 -0.82
N PRO A 230 -10.13 -10.87 -1.90
CA PRO A 230 -10.70 -10.67 -3.22
C PRO A 230 -12.11 -11.28 -3.31
N ALA A 231 -13.01 -10.62 -4.04
CA ALA A 231 -14.34 -11.16 -4.31
C ALA A 231 -14.28 -12.46 -5.11
N GLU A 232 -13.30 -12.55 -6.01
CA GLU A 232 -13.10 -13.69 -6.90
C GLU A 232 -11.72 -14.35 -6.66
N PRO A 233 -11.61 -15.24 -5.69
CA PRO A 233 -10.34 -15.91 -5.36
C PRO A 233 -9.68 -16.63 -6.54
N ALA A 234 -10.48 -17.21 -7.44
CA ALA A 234 -10.01 -17.96 -8.61
C ALA A 234 -9.27 -17.10 -9.64
N GLN A 235 -9.45 -15.78 -9.61
CA GLN A 235 -8.81 -14.85 -10.53
C GLN A 235 -7.76 -13.96 -9.84
N ALA A 236 -7.72 -14.00 -8.51
CA ALA A 236 -6.84 -13.15 -7.73
C ALA A 236 -5.40 -13.68 -7.71
N ARG A 237 -4.46 -12.79 -7.98
CA ARG A 237 -3.03 -13.00 -7.78
C ARG A 237 -2.52 -12.09 -6.69
N ALA A 238 -1.56 -12.55 -5.92
CA ALA A 238 -0.97 -11.75 -4.86
C ALA A 238 0.55 -11.66 -5.03
N THR A 239 1.11 -10.55 -4.60
CA THR A 239 2.56 -10.33 -4.62
C THR A 239 3.02 -9.78 -3.29
N ALA A 240 4.03 -10.42 -2.70
CA ALA A 240 4.81 -9.88 -1.60
C ALA A 240 6.12 -9.32 -2.18
N PRO A 241 6.17 -8.01 -2.52
CA PRO A 241 7.33 -7.43 -3.17
C PRO A 241 8.47 -7.20 -2.17
N ARG A 242 9.70 -7.25 -2.69
CA ARG A 242 10.91 -6.91 -1.92
C ARG A 242 10.88 -5.45 -1.45
N PRO A 243 11.32 -5.15 -0.22
CA PRO A 243 11.56 -3.78 0.20
C PRO A 243 12.60 -3.14 -0.71
N ARG A 244 12.37 -1.92 -1.16
CA ARG A 244 13.43 -1.16 -1.84
C ARG A 244 14.45 -0.75 -0.80
N ALA A 245 15.67 -1.27 -0.89
CA ALA A 245 16.78 -0.80 -0.08
C ALA A 245 16.99 0.70 -0.33
N ARG A 246 16.95 1.51 0.72
CA ARG A 246 17.38 2.90 0.66
C ARG A 246 18.90 2.94 0.81
N THR A 247 19.58 3.76 -0.01
CA THR A 247 20.97 4.10 0.13
C THR A 247 21.31 4.54 1.57
N ARG A 248 22.54 4.27 1.97
CA ARG A 248 23.14 4.35 3.33
C ARG A 248 22.80 5.54 4.26
N ALA A 249 22.08 6.55 3.79
CA ALA A 249 21.78 7.76 4.58
C ALA A 249 20.47 7.74 5.38
N ALA A 250 19.64 6.71 5.25
CA ALA A 250 18.40 6.62 6.02
C ALA A 250 18.21 5.21 6.59
N ARG A 251 18.38 5.08 7.87
CA ARG A 251 18.23 3.86 8.70
C ARG A 251 16.79 3.35 8.82
N TRP A 252 15.91 3.67 7.86
CA TRP A 252 14.51 3.28 7.88
C TRP A 252 14.24 2.33 6.72
N LEU A 253 14.07 1.06 7.01
CA LEU A 253 13.66 0.05 6.04
C LEU A 253 12.21 0.32 5.63
N ARG A 254 12.01 0.70 4.37
CA ARG A 254 10.68 0.74 3.76
C ARG A 254 10.31 -0.66 3.31
N TRP A 255 9.26 -1.20 3.91
CA TRP A 255 8.72 -2.51 3.58
C TRP A 255 7.77 -2.46 2.37
N PRO A 256 7.67 -3.57 1.67
CA PRO A 256 6.92 -3.65 0.42
C PRO A 256 5.41 -3.59 0.62
N ALA A 257 4.74 -3.12 -0.41
CA ALA A 257 3.31 -3.24 -0.53
C ALA A 257 2.94 -4.68 -0.86
N CYS A 258 1.98 -5.26 -0.15
CA CYS A 258 1.27 -6.41 -0.68
C CYS A 258 0.31 -5.92 -1.76
N TRP A 259 0.37 -6.50 -2.96
CA TRP A 259 -0.54 -6.20 -4.05
C TRP A 259 -1.41 -7.43 -4.30
N ALA A 260 -2.71 -7.25 -4.22
CA ALA A 260 -3.65 -8.21 -4.76
C ALA A 260 -4.06 -7.73 -6.16
N TRP A 261 -3.87 -8.58 -7.16
CA TRP A 261 -4.27 -8.34 -8.53
C TRP A 261 -5.54 -9.12 -8.81
N CYS A 262 -6.56 -8.44 -9.30
CA CYS A 262 -7.79 -9.08 -9.75
C CYS A 262 -8.05 -8.75 -11.22
N TRP A 263 -8.54 -9.73 -11.98
CA TRP A 263 -8.86 -9.53 -13.38
C TRP A 263 -10.33 -9.10 -13.49
N LYS A 264 -10.59 -7.89 -13.99
CA LYS A 264 -11.91 -7.35 -14.42
C LYS A 264 -13.12 -7.60 -13.51
N SER A 265 -12.97 -7.78 -12.23
CA SER A 265 -14.11 -7.88 -11.30
C SER A 265 -14.06 -6.78 -10.24
N PRO A 266 -15.20 -6.26 -9.77
CA PRO A 266 -15.20 -5.39 -8.63
C PRO A 266 -14.51 -6.11 -7.47
N ALA A 267 -13.40 -5.54 -6.99
CA ALA A 267 -12.70 -6.11 -5.86
C ALA A 267 -13.47 -5.75 -4.60
N ILE A 268 -14.09 -6.72 -3.96
CA ILE A 268 -14.57 -6.56 -2.59
C ILE A 268 -13.38 -6.84 -1.69
N ILE A 269 -12.97 -5.85 -0.93
CA ILE A 269 -11.91 -5.99 0.05
C ILE A 269 -12.58 -5.92 1.41
N ALA A 270 -12.67 -7.06 2.07
CA ALA A 270 -13.13 -7.11 3.44
C ALA A 270 -11.92 -7.14 4.37
N TRP A 271 -11.97 -6.32 5.42
CA TRP A 271 -11.00 -6.36 6.50
C TRP A 271 -11.48 -7.34 7.54
N VAL A 272 -10.73 -8.40 7.76
CA VAL A 272 -11.00 -9.31 8.86
C VAL A 272 -9.92 -9.12 9.90
N MET A 273 -10.34 -8.72 11.08
CA MET A 273 -9.52 -8.76 12.27
C MET A 273 -9.88 -10.02 13.05
N GLN A 274 -9.00 -10.99 13.05
CA GLN A 274 -9.16 -12.19 13.82
C GLN A 274 -8.14 -12.20 14.95
N ARG A 275 -8.63 -12.12 16.18
CA ARG A 275 -7.80 -12.40 17.35
C ARG A 275 -7.59 -13.91 17.39
N TRP A 276 -6.38 -14.37 17.19
CA TRP A 276 -6.03 -15.75 17.45
C TRP A 276 -6.04 -15.94 18.96
N GLY A 277 -7.09 -16.55 19.47
CA GLY A 277 -7.14 -16.95 20.87
C GLY A 277 -6.06 -17.98 21.13
N CYS A 278 -5.13 -17.70 22.03
CA CYS A 278 -4.40 -18.74 22.71
C CYS A 278 -5.43 -19.58 23.48
N SER A 279 -5.76 -20.76 23.00
CA SER A 279 -6.29 -21.83 23.81
C SER A 279 -5.16 -22.22 24.77
N GLN A 280 -5.29 -21.82 26.02
CA GLN A 280 -4.51 -22.43 27.08
C GLN A 280 -5.02 -23.87 27.23
N GLY A 281 -4.22 -24.82 26.80
CA GLY A 281 -4.23 -26.21 27.21
C GLY A 281 -3.09 -26.46 28.15
#